data_1146c7090400fbb80fb8acde43f52de0
#
_entry.id   1146c7090400fbb80fb8acde43f52de0
#
_cell.length_a   1.000
_cell.length_b   1.000
_cell.length_c   1.000
_cell.angle_alpha   90.00
_cell.angle_beta   90.00
_cell.angle_gamma   90.00
#
_symmetry.space_group_name_H-M   'P 1'
#
loop_
_entity.id
_entity.type
_entity.pdbx_description
1 polymer ?
#
loop_
_entity_poly.entity_id
_entity_poly.type
_entity_poly.pdbx_seq_one_letter_code
_entity_poly.pdbx_strand_id
1 'polypeptide(L)'
;MNTIKHYQITLLTGPRSIGKYTLLYNAFINKGYFYVSLDDSLELSAAITDPKTFLEIHPTLLIIDEVQKAPELFPEFEKIVNESRLKNGNKKSNGLYILSGSQRQKLLDESKESLSSRVAILDMSNLSLSEIHNRNNLPFMVDIANISSRVKDYCIDETKAFKYIVRGFFSVLYDDLNMKAQLFFSSYLTTYLEKDLKELVSINDEVKFINFMKILASNTGEELVYDNYSKQVGASTNTIKAWISVLVKTGIVYLVEPYNEESIVKRVVKRPKMYFFDTGFAVYLCGIDSAQTLQKSFLKGRFFETFIFNEIRKSYMNDGQMQQLYYYRDSEQNEVDLIL
;
A
#
# COMPACT_ATOMS: atom_id res chain seq x y z
N MET A 1 -6.00 -1.18 16.28
CA MET A 1 -6.67 0.05 15.77
C MET A 1 -7.14 0.95 16.92
N ASN A 2 -6.23 1.74 17.46
CA ASN A 2 -6.58 2.73 18.51
C ASN A 2 -7.15 4.03 17.92
N THR A 3 -6.97 4.30 16.64
CA THR A 3 -7.41 5.52 15.93
C THR A 3 -8.90 5.80 16.07
N ILE A 4 -9.77 4.78 16.01
CA ILE A 4 -11.22 4.92 16.18
C ILE A 4 -11.63 5.52 17.53
N LYS A 5 -10.77 5.45 18.55
CA LYS A 5 -11.04 6.03 19.88
C LYS A 5 -10.75 7.54 19.92
N HIS A 6 -10.05 8.06 18.92
CA HIS A 6 -9.56 9.44 18.89
C HIS A 6 -10.11 10.25 17.71
N TYR A 7 -10.55 9.61 16.64
CA TYR A 7 -11.06 10.25 15.44
C TYR A 7 -12.49 9.79 15.13
N GLN A 8 -13.28 10.69 14.58
CA GLN A 8 -14.67 10.41 14.19
C GLN A 8 -14.74 9.45 13.00
N ILE A 9 -13.79 9.60 12.09
CA ILE A 9 -13.67 8.79 10.87
C ILE A 9 -12.27 8.17 10.84
N THR A 10 -12.19 6.90 10.46
CA THR A 10 -10.93 6.24 10.14
C THR A 10 -10.97 5.79 8.69
N LEU A 11 -10.02 6.25 7.88
CA LEU A 11 -9.86 5.88 6.48
C LEU A 11 -8.71 4.89 6.33
N LEU A 12 -9.02 3.67 5.90
CA LEU A 12 -8.04 2.62 5.63
C LEU A 12 -7.77 2.54 4.12
N THR A 13 -6.55 2.89 3.72
CA THR A 13 -6.10 2.82 2.32
C THR A 13 -5.07 1.72 2.12
N GLY A 14 -4.80 1.37 0.87
CA GLY A 14 -3.76 0.40 0.51
C GLY A 14 -4.07 -0.35 -0.78
N PRO A 15 -3.10 -1.05 -1.36
CA PRO A 15 -3.26 -1.78 -2.62
C PRO A 15 -4.48 -2.71 -2.63
N ARG A 16 -4.95 -3.07 -3.81
CA ARG A 16 -6.04 -4.04 -3.98
C ARG A 16 -5.65 -5.43 -3.48
N SER A 17 -6.62 -6.18 -2.99
CA SER A 17 -6.49 -7.61 -2.59
C SER A 17 -5.51 -7.89 -1.44
N ILE A 18 -5.12 -6.89 -0.63
CA ILE A 18 -4.25 -7.09 0.54
C ILE A 18 -5.00 -7.50 1.81
N GLY A 19 -6.33 -7.62 1.77
CA GLY A 19 -7.15 -8.07 2.90
C GLY A 19 -7.81 -6.95 3.71
N LYS A 20 -8.00 -5.74 3.17
CA LYS A 20 -8.69 -4.61 3.85
C LYS A 20 -10.07 -5.02 4.37
N TYR A 21 -10.91 -5.58 3.50
CA TYR A 21 -12.23 -6.10 3.86
C TYR A 21 -12.16 -7.10 5.04
N THR A 22 -11.33 -8.13 4.90
CA THR A 22 -11.19 -9.19 5.90
C THR A 22 -10.77 -8.64 7.26
N LEU A 23 -9.80 -7.69 7.26
CA LEU A 23 -9.35 -7.02 8.47
C LEU A 23 -10.50 -6.25 9.14
N LEU A 24 -11.21 -5.40 8.38
CA LEU A 24 -12.28 -4.56 8.92
C LEU A 24 -13.46 -5.39 9.41
N TYR A 25 -13.88 -6.38 8.63
CA TYR A 25 -14.99 -7.28 8.99
C TYR A 25 -14.68 -8.01 10.30
N ASN A 26 -13.54 -8.70 10.37
CA ASN A 26 -13.18 -9.49 11.56
C ASN A 26 -12.93 -8.61 12.80
N ALA A 27 -12.40 -7.40 12.61
CA ALA A 27 -12.07 -6.53 13.73
C ALA A 27 -13.29 -5.80 14.33
N PHE A 28 -14.36 -5.56 13.56
CA PHE A 28 -15.39 -4.60 13.93
C PHE A 28 -16.83 -5.10 13.86
N ILE A 29 -17.15 -6.13 13.07
CA ILE A 29 -18.52 -6.60 12.95
C ILE A 29 -19.11 -7.02 14.31
N ASN A 30 -18.34 -7.71 15.13
CA ASN A 30 -18.73 -8.12 16.49
C ASN A 30 -18.73 -6.97 17.51
N LYS A 31 -18.35 -5.75 17.09
CA LYS A 31 -18.39 -4.54 17.91
C LYS A 31 -19.57 -3.64 17.55
N GLY A 32 -20.52 -4.15 16.79
CA GLY A 32 -21.73 -3.46 16.41
C GLY A 32 -21.61 -2.56 15.19
N TYR A 33 -20.54 -2.71 14.41
CA TYR A 33 -20.43 -2.02 13.12
C TYR A 33 -21.24 -2.75 12.04
N PHE A 34 -21.98 -1.98 11.25
CA PHE A 34 -22.57 -2.45 10.00
C PHE A 34 -21.54 -2.35 8.87
N TYR A 35 -21.70 -3.18 7.85
CA TYR A 35 -20.80 -3.20 6.70
C TYR A 35 -21.59 -3.03 5.41
N VAL A 36 -21.14 -2.10 4.57
CA VAL A 36 -21.66 -1.86 3.22
C VAL A 36 -20.48 -1.77 2.25
N SER A 37 -20.63 -2.38 1.07
CA SER A 37 -19.66 -2.28 -0.01
C SER A 37 -20.25 -1.53 -1.20
N LEU A 38 -19.54 -0.52 -1.69
CA LEU A 38 -19.89 0.18 -2.92
C LEU A 38 -19.43 -0.59 -4.19
N ASP A 39 -18.97 -1.84 -4.05
CA ASP A 39 -18.91 -2.79 -5.17
C ASP A 39 -20.30 -3.31 -5.55
N ASP A 40 -21.26 -3.27 -4.63
CA ASP A 40 -22.67 -3.51 -4.92
C ASP A 40 -23.27 -2.33 -5.69
N SER A 41 -23.88 -2.62 -6.85
CA SER A 41 -24.39 -1.60 -7.76
C SER A 41 -25.60 -0.84 -7.21
N LEU A 42 -26.41 -1.48 -6.37
CA LEU A 42 -27.60 -0.86 -5.75
C LEU A 42 -27.16 0.11 -4.65
N GLU A 43 -26.23 -0.32 -3.79
CA GLU A 43 -25.64 0.51 -2.73
C GLU A 43 -24.89 1.70 -3.34
N LEU A 44 -24.10 1.47 -4.40
CA LEU A 44 -23.39 2.53 -5.11
C LEU A 44 -24.37 3.55 -5.72
N SER A 45 -25.42 3.07 -6.41
CA SER A 45 -26.42 3.96 -7.00
C SER A 45 -27.13 4.81 -5.94
N ALA A 46 -27.51 4.22 -4.82
CA ALA A 46 -28.13 4.94 -3.70
C ALA A 46 -27.17 5.99 -3.11
N ALA A 47 -25.91 5.62 -2.88
CA ALA A 47 -24.88 6.50 -2.32
C ALA A 47 -24.59 7.73 -3.21
N ILE A 48 -24.63 7.58 -4.54
CA ILE A 48 -24.41 8.67 -5.50
C ILE A 48 -25.66 9.53 -5.66
N THR A 49 -26.85 8.90 -5.78
CA THR A 49 -28.09 9.61 -6.11
C THR A 49 -28.63 10.42 -4.95
N ASP A 50 -28.61 9.85 -3.74
CA ASP A 50 -29.04 10.53 -2.52
C ASP A 50 -28.16 10.13 -1.33
N PRO A 51 -26.98 10.75 -1.21
CA PRO A 51 -26.01 10.45 -0.15
C PRO A 51 -26.59 10.62 1.26
N LYS A 52 -27.48 11.59 1.43
CA LYS A 52 -28.13 11.87 2.72
C LYS A 52 -29.02 10.70 3.15
N THR A 53 -29.98 10.32 2.31
CA THR A 53 -30.87 9.19 2.60
C THR A 53 -30.08 7.90 2.73
N PHE A 54 -29.04 7.67 1.92
CA PHE A 54 -28.13 6.52 2.06
C PHE A 54 -27.55 6.42 3.48
N LEU A 55 -27.04 7.53 4.05
CA LEU A 55 -26.50 7.54 5.41
C LEU A 55 -27.57 7.52 6.51
N GLU A 56 -28.82 7.94 6.23
CA GLU A 56 -29.94 7.83 7.17
C GLU A 56 -30.42 6.38 7.33
N ILE A 57 -30.41 5.59 6.27
CA ILE A 57 -30.80 4.16 6.31
C ILE A 57 -29.68 3.24 6.80
N HIS A 58 -28.43 3.68 6.73
CA HIS A 58 -27.28 2.97 7.25
C HIS A 58 -26.82 3.63 8.56
N PRO A 59 -27.15 3.06 9.73
CA PRO A 59 -26.87 3.70 11.02
C PRO A 59 -25.39 3.85 11.28
N THR A 60 -25.02 4.82 12.11
CA THR A 60 -23.64 5.03 12.59
C THR A 60 -23.08 3.79 13.29
N LEU A 61 -21.78 3.71 13.38
CA LEU A 61 -20.91 2.57 13.47
C LEU A 61 -20.94 1.80 12.14
N LEU A 62 -20.61 2.52 11.08
CA LEU A 62 -20.71 2.01 9.71
C LEU A 62 -19.30 1.87 9.08
N ILE A 63 -19.09 0.72 8.44
CA ILE A 63 -17.95 0.45 7.56
C ILE A 63 -18.43 0.59 6.12
N ILE A 64 -17.79 1.47 5.33
CA ILE A 64 -18.06 1.62 3.90
C ILE A 64 -16.81 1.24 3.13
N ASP A 65 -16.90 0.19 2.33
CA ASP A 65 -15.80 -0.28 1.49
C ASP A 65 -15.89 0.31 0.07
N GLU A 66 -14.71 0.55 -0.54
CA GLU A 66 -14.53 1.20 -1.84
C GLU A 66 -15.20 2.59 -1.93
N VAL A 67 -15.08 3.39 -0.84
CA VAL A 67 -15.76 4.69 -0.68
C VAL A 67 -15.38 5.72 -1.76
N GLN A 68 -14.23 5.58 -2.44
CA GLN A 68 -13.84 6.45 -3.55
C GLN A 68 -14.78 6.38 -4.75
N LYS A 69 -15.71 5.42 -4.80
CA LYS A 69 -16.71 5.31 -5.85
C LYS A 69 -17.87 6.29 -5.69
N ALA A 70 -18.12 6.77 -4.45
CA ALA A 70 -19.17 7.75 -4.14
C ALA A 70 -18.58 8.95 -3.37
N PRO A 71 -17.84 9.84 -4.04
CA PRO A 71 -17.28 11.04 -3.42
C PRO A 71 -18.37 11.97 -2.84
N GLU A 72 -19.59 11.88 -3.32
CA GLU A 72 -20.76 12.62 -2.83
C GLU A 72 -21.05 12.39 -1.35
N LEU A 73 -20.57 11.29 -0.77
CA LEU A 73 -20.72 10.99 0.65
C LEU A 73 -19.87 11.89 1.57
N PHE A 74 -18.73 12.41 1.09
CA PHE A 74 -17.80 13.13 1.95
C PHE A 74 -18.38 14.41 2.57
N PRO A 75 -19.13 15.27 1.86
CA PRO A 75 -19.79 16.41 2.47
C PRO A 75 -20.85 16.02 3.51
N GLU A 76 -21.54 14.88 3.32
CA GLU A 76 -22.54 14.42 4.28
C GLU A 76 -21.89 13.85 5.55
N PHE A 77 -20.74 13.16 5.43
CA PHE A 77 -19.96 12.76 6.60
C PHE A 77 -19.58 13.97 7.45
N GLU A 78 -19.15 15.08 6.84
CA GLU A 78 -18.81 16.29 7.56
C GLU A 78 -19.97 16.83 8.36
N LYS A 79 -21.15 16.92 7.77
CA LYS A 79 -22.38 17.39 8.45
C LYS A 79 -22.73 16.52 9.64
N ILE A 80 -22.80 15.20 9.45
CA ILE A 80 -23.15 14.24 10.50
C ILE A 80 -22.15 14.29 11.64
N VAL A 81 -20.86 14.35 11.34
CA VAL A 81 -19.80 14.45 12.37
C VAL A 81 -19.91 15.75 13.14
N ASN A 82 -20.15 16.88 12.48
CA ASN A 82 -20.34 18.19 13.14
C ASN A 82 -21.55 18.19 14.06
N GLU A 83 -22.69 17.68 13.59
CA GLU A 83 -23.90 17.56 14.41
C GLU A 83 -23.69 16.64 15.62
N SER A 84 -23.04 15.50 15.43
CA SER A 84 -22.74 14.58 16.51
C SER A 84 -21.83 15.22 17.56
N ARG A 85 -20.78 15.96 17.12
CA ARG A 85 -19.88 16.69 18.04
C ARG A 85 -20.61 17.75 18.85
N LEU A 86 -21.54 18.48 18.24
CA LEU A 86 -22.35 19.47 18.93
C LEU A 86 -23.29 18.86 19.98
N LYS A 87 -23.94 17.72 19.61
CA LYS A 87 -24.88 17.05 20.50
C LYS A 87 -24.21 16.25 21.63
N ASN A 88 -23.12 15.53 21.32
CA ASN A 88 -22.57 14.49 22.20
C ASN A 88 -21.16 14.81 22.71
N GLY A 89 -20.51 15.84 22.17
CA GLY A 89 -19.09 16.16 22.40
C GLY A 89 -18.14 15.27 21.61
N ASN A 90 -16.88 15.68 21.52
CA ASN A 90 -15.89 15.04 20.64
C ASN A 90 -15.67 13.54 20.93
N LYS A 91 -15.49 13.16 22.20
CA LYS A 91 -15.18 11.75 22.56
C LYS A 91 -16.30 10.77 22.20
N LYS A 92 -17.56 11.16 22.39
CA LYS A 92 -18.71 10.31 22.09
C LYS A 92 -19.03 10.24 20.61
N SER A 93 -18.43 11.13 19.81
CA SER A 93 -18.55 11.17 18.36
C SER A 93 -17.38 10.48 17.64
N ASN A 94 -16.47 9.82 18.35
CA ASN A 94 -15.37 9.07 17.72
C ASN A 94 -15.82 7.71 17.24
N GLY A 95 -15.22 7.25 16.13
CA GLY A 95 -15.47 5.93 15.55
C GLY A 95 -16.82 5.79 14.84
N LEU A 96 -17.43 6.89 14.38
CA LEU A 96 -18.71 6.82 13.67
C LEU A 96 -18.61 6.04 12.35
N TYR A 97 -17.52 6.29 11.62
CA TYR A 97 -17.30 5.71 10.31
C TYR A 97 -15.92 5.10 10.16
N ILE A 98 -15.85 3.95 9.49
CA ILE A 98 -14.63 3.36 8.99
C ILE A 98 -14.78 3.24 7.48
N LEU A 99 -13.93 3.96 6.76
CA LEU A 99 -13.95 4.01 5.30
C LEU A 99 -12.77 3.21 4.78
N SER A 100 -12.95 2.46 3.70
CA SER A 100 -11.85 1.78 3.02
C SER A 100 -11.88 1.99 1.51
N GLY A 101 -10.70 1.90 0.90
CA GLY A 101 -10.56 1.98 -0.54
C GLY A 101 -9.15 1.72 -1.04
N SER A 102 -9.05 1.43 -2.34
CA SER A 102 -7.80 1.08 -3.02
C SER A 102 -7.10 2.28 -3.66
N GLN A 103 -7.82 3.38 -3.95
CA GLN A 103 -7.29 4.57 -4.62
C GLN A 103 -6.87 5.64 -3.60
N ARG A 104 -5.72 5.42 -2.96
CA ARG A 104 -5.21 6.26 -1.87
C ARG A 104 -5.23 7.76 -2.18
N GLN A 105 -4.72 8.17 -3.35
CA GLN A 105 -4.61 9.60 -3.68
C GLN A 105 -5.98 10.26 -3.82
N LYS A 106 -6.92 9.62 -4.50
CA LYS A 106 -8.29 10.14 -4.65
C LYS A 106 -8.94 10.33 -3.29
N LEU A 107 -8.83 9.32 -2.42
CA LEU A 107 -9.36 9.38 -1.06
C LEU A 107 -8.72 10.49 -0.21
N LEU A 108 -7.40 10.71 -0.37
CA LEU A 108 -6.69 11.77 0.33
C LEU A 108 -7.17 13.16 -0.12
N ASP A 109 -7.33 13.37 -1.41
CA ASP A 109 -7.73 14.65 -1.96
C ASP A 109 -9.16 15.01 -1.51
N GLU A 110 -10.09 14.08 -1.61
CA GLU A 110 -11.48 14.27 -1.17
C GLU A 110 -11.61 14.44 0.35
N SER A 111 -10.84 13.66 1.13
CA SER A 111 -10.86 13.77 2.59
C SER A 111 -10.24 15.08 3.11
N LYS A 112 -9.27 15.67 2.40
CA LYS A 112 -8.67 16.96 2.78
C LYS A 112 -9.65 18.12 2.64
N GLU A 113 -10.48 18.12 1.60
CA GLU A 113 -11.46 19.16 1.38
C GLU A 113 -12.57 19.14 2.42
N SER A 114 -13.10 17.96 2.74
CA SER A 114 -14.31 17.83 3.57
C SER A 114 -14.06 17.41 4.99
N LEU A 115 -12.99 16.66 5.31
CA LEU A 115 -12.83 15.98 6.58
C LEU A 115 -11.58 16.39 7.38
N SER A 116 -10.94 17.51 7.03
CA SER A 116 -9.71 17.96 7.73
C SER A 116 -9.91 17.98 9.26
N SER A 117 -8.96 17.43 10.01
CA SER A 117 -8.98 17.26 11.47
C SER A 117 -10.00 16.26 12.05
N ARG A 118 -10.82 15.58 11.23
CA ARG A 118 -11.85 14.61 11.67
C ARG A 118 -11.52 13.18 11.29
N VAL A 119 -10.59 12.99 10.35
CA VAL A 119 -10.21 11.70 9.78
C VAL A 119 -8.80 11.30 10.19
N ALA A 120 -8.65 10.05 10.63
CA ALA A 120 -7.35 9.38 10.71
C ALA A 120 -7.14 8.56 9.45
N ILE A 121 -6.01 8.75 8.79
CA ILE A 121 -5.67 8.01 7.58
C ILE A 121 -4.64 6.94 7.95
N LEU A 122 -4.96 5.69 7.65
CA LEU A 122 -4.11 4.54 7.87
C LEU A 122 -3.82 3.87 6.53
N ASP A 123 -2.55 3.65 6.26
CA ASP A 123 -2.11 2.87 5.11
C ASP A 123 -1.92 1.41 5.53
N MET A 124 -2.56 0.50 4.83
CA MET A 124 -2.37 -0.95 4.98
C MET A 124 -1.44 -1.45 3.89
N SER A 125 -0.52 -2.33 4.26
CA SER A 125 0.33 -3.08 3.33
C SER A 125 -0.12 -4.54 3.28
N ASN A 126 0.53 -5.33 2.41
CA ASN A 126 0.49 -6.78 2.47
C ASN A 126 1.12 -7.30 3.78
N LEU A 127 0.98 -8.60 4.09
CA LEU A 127 1.47 -9.18 5.33
C LEU A 127 2.97 -8.95 5.54
N SER A 128 3.36 -8.73 6.79
CA SER A 128 4.75 -8.80 7.25
C SER A 128 5.11 -10.23 7.65
N LEU A 129 6.39 -10.54 7.78
CA LEU A 129 6.82 -11.81 8.36
C LEU A 129 6.29 -12.02 9.78
N SER A 130 6.20 -10.96 10.57
CA SER A 130 5.63 -11.03 11.93
C SER A 130 4.17 -11.50 11.89
N GLU A 131 3.37 -10.98 10.97
CA GLU A 131 1.97 -11.39 10.79
C GLU A 131 1.87 -12.84 10.28
N ILE A 132 2.65 -13.22 9.28
CA ILE A 132 2.69 -14.59 8.76
C ILE A 132 3.01 -15.62 9.86
N HIS A 133 3.87 -15.23 10.81
CA HIS A 133 4.26 -16.08 11.93
C HIS A 133 3.45 -15.86 13.20
N ASN A 134 2.37 -15.09 13.12
CA ASN A 134 1.51 -14.73 14.24
C ASN A 134 2.30 -14.18 15.44
N ARG A 135 3.23 -13.27 15.19
CA ARG A 135 4.09 -12.61 16.18
C ARG A 135 3.68 -11.17 16.37
N ASN A 136 4.00 -10.63 17.53
CA ASN A 136 3.81 -9.20 17.78
C ASN A 136 4.67 -8.37 16.82
N ASN A 137 4.03 -7.39 16.17
CA ASN A 137 4.77 -6.39 15.42
C ASN A 137 5.49 -5.46 16.37
N LEU A 138 6.78 -5.23 16.11
CA LEU A 138 7.59 -4.23 16.80
C LEU A 138 8.30 -3.39 15.74
N PRO A 139 8.23 -2.04 15.81
CA PRO A 139 8.95 -1.17 14.89
C PRO A 139 10.44 -1.51 14.84
N PHE A 140 11.04 -1.43 13.67
CA PHE A 140 12.49 -1.66 13.54
C PHE A 140 13.26 -0.56 14.29
N MET A 141 14.26 -0.94 15.06
CA MET A 141 15.11 -0.03 15.81
C MET A 141 16.58 -0.34 15.52
N VAL A 142 17.38 0.69 15.27
CA VAL A 142 18.83 0.59 15.01
C VAL A 142 19.61 0.50 16.34
N ASP A 143 19.11 -0.28 17.28
CA ASP A 143 19.75 -0.53 18.57
C ASP A 143 20.25 -1.97 18.63
N ILE A 144 21.56 -2.13 18.91
CA ILE A 144 22.23 -3.44 18.93
C ILE A 144 21.59 -4.39 19.95
N ALA A 145 21.18 -3.90 21.12
CA ALA A 145 20.57 -4.73 22.13
C ALA A 145 19.19 -5.25 21.66
N ASN A 146 18.41 -4.40 21.02
CA ASN A 146 17.11 -4.73 20.45
C ASN A 146 17.26 -5.74 19.30
N ILE A 147 18.18 -5.50 18.36
CA ILE A 147 18.46 -6.41 17.24
C ILE A 147 18.91 -7.78 17.78
N SER A 148 19.84 -7.81 18.73
CA SER A 148 20.36 -9.05 19.33
C SER A 148 19.28 -9.86 20.04
N SER A 149 18.36 -9.19 20.73
CA SER A 149 17.22 -9.84 21.38
C SER A 149 16.27 -10.48 20.34
N ARG A 150 15.94 -9.74 19.27
CA ARG A 150 15.06 -10.24 18.19
C ARG A 150 15.63 -11.43 17.43
N VAL A 151 16.95 -11.42 17.18
CA VAL A 151 17.64 -12.54 16.51
C VAL A 151 17.58 -13.83 17.35
N LYS A 152 17.65 -13.72 18.67
CA LYS A 152 17.48 -14.88 19.58
C LYS A 152 16.07 -15.44 19.52
N ASP A 153 15.07 -14.59 19.39
CA ASP A 153 13.67 -14.99 19.35
C ASP A 153 13.28 -15.62 18.02
N TYR A 154 13.83 -15.10 16.91
CA TYR A 154 13.51 -15.58 15.58
C TYR A 154 14.57 -15.19 14.54
N CYS A 155 15.06 -16.18 13.83
CA CYS A 155 15.94 -15.99 12.68
C CYS A 155 15.47 -16.90 11.55
N ILE A 156 15.44 -16.39 10.34
CA ILE A 156 15.25 -17.18 9.11
C ILE A 156 16.58 -17.26 8.37
N ASP A 157 16.89 -18.44 7.83
CA ASP A 157 18.02 -18.61 6.94
C ASP A 157 17.73 -18.00 5.54
N GLU A 158 18.79 -17.84 4.78
CA GLU A 158 18.71 -17.27 3.43
C GLU A 158 17.73 -18.06 2.54
N THR A 159 17.74 -19.39 2.62
CA THR A 159 16.86 -20.24 1.80
C THR A 159 15.39 -19.99 2.10
N LYS A 160 15.04 -19.84 3.37
CA LYS A 160 13.67 -19.48 3.78
C LYS A 160 13.31 -18.07 3.34
N ALA A 161 14.22 -17.10 3.49
CA ALA A 161 13.99 -15.73 3.03
C ALA A 161 13.63 -15.71 1.53
N PHE A 162 14.37 -16.41 0.69
CA PHE A 162 14.06 -16.47 -0.75
C PHE A 162 12.75 -17.20 -1.08
N LYS A 163 12.32 -18.14 -0.26
CA LYS A 163 10.98 -18.75 -0.41
C LYS A 163 9.87 -17.72 -0.16
N TYR A 164 10.01 -16.86 0.87
CA TYR A 164 9.07 -15.76 1.11
C TYR A 164 9.11 -14.71 0.00
N ILE A 165 10.30 -14.31 -0.43
CA ILE A 165 10.49 -13.34 -1.51
C ILE A 165 9.74 -13.78 -2.78
N VAL A 166 9.85 -15.06 -3.17
CA VAL A 166 9.20 -15.60 -4.37
C VAL A 166 7.69 -15.81 -4.17
N ARG A 167 7.28 -16.25 -2.97
CA ARG A 167 5.85 -16.42 -2.68
C ARG A 167 5.11 -15.10 -2.60
N GLY A 168 5.77 -14.01 -2.16
CA GLY A 168 5.13 -12.73 -1.88
C GLY A 168 4.37 -12.73 -0.56
N PHE A 169 3.65 -11.64 -0.30
CA PHE A 169 3.08 -11.31 1.00
C PHE A 169 1.57 -11.02 0.97
N PHE A 170 0.87 -11.38 -0.09
CA PHE A 170 -0.58 -11.30 -0.13
C PHE A 170 -1.22 -12.31 0.82
N SER A 171 -2.20 -11.87 1.62
CA SER A 171 -2.84 -12.69 2.66
C SER A 171 -3.41 -13.99 2.12
N VAL A 172 -4.06 -13.95 0.96
CA VAL A 172 -4.66 -15.12 0.31
C VAL A 172 -3.67 -16.26 0.04
N LEU A 173 -2.40 -15.93 -0.17
CA LEU A 173 -1.34 -16.93 -0.37
C LEU A 173 -0.98 -17.68 0.92
N TYR A 174 -1.36 -17.15 2.08
CA TYR A 174 -1.12 -17.75 3.39
C TYR A 174 -2.38 -18.34 4.01
N ASP A 175 -3.55 -17.95 3.53
CA ASP A 175 -4.83 -18.60 3.87
C ASP A 175 -4.91 -20.00 3.23
N ASP A 176 -4.41 -20.15 1.99
CA ASP A 176 -4.26 -21.44 1.31
C ASP A 176 -2.81 -21.66 0.85
N LEU A 177 -2.05 -22.44 1.59
CA LEU A 177 -0.65 -22.73 1.28
C LEU A 177 -0.46 -23.55 0.00
N ASN A 178 -1.50 -24.22 -0.50
CA ASN A 178 -1.48 -24.97 -1.77
C ASN A 178 -1.70 -24.08 -2.98
N MET A 179 -2.18 -22.85 -2.78
CA MET A 179 -2.35 -21.88 -3.86
C MET A 179 -1.01 -21.58 -4.53
N LYS A 180 -0.97 -21.74 -5.84
CA LYS A 180 0.20 -21.41 -6.66
C LYS A 180 0.31 -19.88 -6.81
N ALA A 181 1.37 -19.30 -6.28
CA ALA A 181 1.58 -17.84 -6.31
C ALA A 181 1.56 -17.27 -7.74
N GLN A 182 2.11 -18.00 -8.71
CA GLN A 182 2.11 -17.56 -10.11
C GLN A 182 0.69 -17.46 -10.71
N LEU A 183 -0.22 -18.38 -10.38
CA LEU A 183 -1.62 -18.30 -10.82
C LEU A 183 -2.31 -17.09 -10.18
N PHE A 184 -2.08 -16.86 -8.90
CA PHE A 184 -2.60 -15.69 -8.21
C PHE A 184 -2.08 -14.40 -8.85
N PHE A 185 -0.77 -14.26 -9.07
CA PHE A 185 -0.20 -13.04 -9.65
C PHE A 185 -0.63 -12.80 -11.09
N SER A 186 -0.83 -13.86 -11.88
CA SER A 186 -1.41 -13.73 -13.22
C SER A 186 -2.81 -13.12 -13.18
N SER A 187 -3.67 -13.64 -12.33
CA SER A 187 -5.03 -13.11 -12.12
C SER A 187 -5.02 -11.70 -11.53
N TYR A 188 -4.12 -11.44 -10.58
CA TYR A 188 -3.94 -10.13 -9.98
C TYR A 188 -3.54 -9.07 -11.01
N LEU A 189 -2.56 -9.38 -11.88
CA LEU A 189 -2.12 -8.47 -12.93
C LEU A 189 -3.27 -8.14 -13.89
N THR A 190 -4.03 -9.14 -14.35
CA THR A 190 -5.18 -8.94 -15.23
C THR A 190 -6.23 -8.04 -14.56
N THR A 191 -6.61 -8.35 -13.33
CA THR A 191 -7.61 -7.56 -12.59
C THR A 191 -7.14 -6.14 -12.33
N TYR A 192 -5.85 -5.96 -12.02
CA TYR A 192 -5.25 -4.65 -11.80
C TYR A 192 -5.28 -3.81 -13.09
N LEU A 193 -4.90 -4.39 -14.22
CA LEU A 193 -4.95 -3.73 -15.53
C LEU A 193 -6.38 -3.30 -15.89
N GLU A 194 -7.36 -4.17 -15.68
CA GLU A 194 -8.75 -3.92 -16.05
C GLU A 194 -9.44 -2.87 -15.17
N LYS A 195 -9.20 -2.88 -13.86
CA LYS A 195 -9.94 -2.05 -12.90
C LYS A 195 -9.18 -0.77 -12.53
N ASP A 196 -7.95 -0.89 -12.08
CA ASP A 196 -7.25 0.28 -11.50
C ASP A 196 -6.59 1.15 -12.58
N LEU A 197 -6.06 0.54 -13.63
CA LEU A 197 -5.36 1.31 -14.67
C LEU A 197 -6.30 2.01 -15.65
N LYS A 198 -7.36 1.34 -16.08
CA LYS A 198 -8.33 1.94 -17.03
C LYS A 198 -9.01 3.17 -16.47
N GLU A 199 -9.22 3.22 -15.15
CA GLU A 199 -9.79 4.39 -14.48
C GLU A 199 -8.80 5.56 -14.34
N LEU A 200 -7.51 5.27 -14.23
CA LEU A 200 -6.50 6.28 -13.89
C LEU A 200 -5.72 6.81 -15.10
N VAL A 201 -5.57 6.02 -16.15
CA VAL A 201 -4.82 6.40 -17.36
C VAL A 201 -5.42 5.75 -18.59
N SER A 202 -5.57 6.53 -19.68
CA SER A 202 -5.78 5.95 -21.02
C SER A 202 -4.53 5.19 -21.44
N ILE A 203 -4.48 3.90 -21.16
CA ILE A 203 -3.41 3.05 -21.67
C ILE A 203 -3.81 2.62 -23.08
N ASN A 204 -3.28 3.33 -24.06
CA ASN A 204 -3.49 3.00 -25.48
C ASN A 204 -2.70 1.76 -25.91
N ASP A 205 -1.72 1.30 -25.10
CA ASP A 205 -0.85 0.18 -25.41
C ASP A 205 -0.57 -0.64 -24.13
N GLU A 206 -1.46 -1.56 -23.86
CA GLU A 206 -1.41 -2.44 -22.68
C GLU A 206 -0.17 -3.37 -22.72
N VAL A 207 0.26 -3.77 -23.91
CA VAL A 207 1.46 -4.61 -24.09
C VAL A 207 2.72 -3.86 -23.68
N LYS A 208 2.84 -2.59 -24.09
CA LYS A 208 3.98 -1.75 -23.68
C LYS A 208 3.97 -1.50 -22.18
N PHE A 209 2.80 -1.29 -21.58
CA PHE A 209 2.71 -1.11 -20.13
C PHE A 209 3.13 -2.37 -19.37
N ILE A 210 2.70 -3.57 -19.80
CA ILE A 210 3.14 -4.83 -19.19
C ILE A 210 4.65 -5.01 -19.33
N ASN A 211 5.22 -4.72 -20.50
CA ASN A 211 6.66 -4.79 -20.72
C ASN A 211 7.40 -3.76 -19.84
N PHE A 212 6.86 -2.56 -19.69
CA PHE A 212 7.37 -1.57 -18.76
C PHE A 212 7.38 -2.10 -17.32
N MET A 213 6.28 -2.70 -16.85
CA MET A 213 6.23 -3.28 -15.49
C MET A 213 7.27 -4.39 -15.28
N LYS A 214 7.51 -5.24 -16.30
CA LYS A 214 8.55 -6.28 -16.23
C LYS A 214 9.95 -5.69 -16.09
N ILE A 215 10.27 -4.67 -16.89
CA ILE A 215 11.55 -3.98 -16.83
C ILE A 215 11.70 -3.25 -15.50
N LEU A 216 10.64 -2.59 -15.04
CA LEU A 216 10.61 -1.90 -13.76
C LEU A 216 10.84 -2.87 -12.59
N ALA A 217 10.20 -4.05 -12.60
CA ALA A 217 10.37 -5.07 -11.59
C ALA A 217 11.81 -5.58 -11.49
N SER A 218 12.49 -5.77 -12.62
CA SER A 218 13.90 -6.17 -12.65
C SER A 218 14.86 -5.10 -12.12
N ASN A 219 14.40 -3.85 -11.98
CA ASN A 219 15.14 -2.72 -11.44
C ASN A 219 14.64 -2.27 -10.06
N THR A 220 13.91 -3.14 -9.34
CA THR A 220 13.54 -2.82 -7.93
C THR A 220 14.81 -2.62 -7.08
N GLY A 221 14.81 -1.60 -6.22
CA GLY A 221 15.99 -1.18 -5.46
C GLY A 221 16.93 -0.21 -6.19
N GLU A 222 16.70 0.08 -7.46
CA GLU A 222 17.58 0.96 -8.24
C GLU A 222 17.02 2.40 -8.36
N GLU A 223 17.91 3.33 -8.67
CA GLU A 223 17.53 4.71 -8.99
C GLU A 223 16.64 4.79 -10.23
N LEU A 224 15.57 5.57 -10.13
CA LEU A 224 14.59 5.75 -11.18
C LEU A 224 15.09 6.74 -12.25
N VAL A 225 15.43 6.22 -13.42
CA VAL A 225 15.90 7.01 -14.57
C VAL A 225 14.86 6.91 -15.70
N TYR A 226 13.95 7.85 -15.79
CA TYR A 226 12.82 7.83 -16.73
C TYR A 226 13.23 7.65 -18.20
N ASP A 227 14.33 8.27 -18.64
CA ASP A 227 14.79 8.19 -20.03
C ASP A 227 15.32 6.79 -20.40
N ASN A 228 15.84 6.04 -19.44
CA ASN A 228 16.24 4.66 -19.68
C ASN A 228 15.02 3.78 -19.98
N TYR A 229 13.95 3.91 -19.19
CA TYR A 229 12.71 3.19 -19.42
C TYR A 229 12.03 3.61 -20.72
N SER A 230 12.03 4.90 -21.04
CA SER A 230 11.52 5.45 -22.28
C SER A 230 12.14 4.76 -23.52
N LYS A 231 13.46 4.65 -23.54
CA LYS A 231 14.20 3.99 -24.63
C LYS A 231 13.91 2.48 -24.70
N GLN A 232 13.88 1.79 -23.57
CA GLN A 232 13.68 0.33 -23.52
C GLN A 232 12.27 -0.10 -23.93
N VAL A 233 11.26 0.71 -23.59
CA VAL A 233 9.85 0.40 -23.85
C VAL A 233 9.34 0.98 -25.17
N GLY A 234 10.05 1.97 -25.72
CA GLY A 234 9.60 2.70 -26.90
C GLY A 234 8.37 3.58 -26.62
N ALA A 235 8.37 4.25 -25.46
CA ALA A 235 7.34 5.21 -25.05
C ALA A 235 7.98 6.56 -24.71
N SER A 236 7.22 7.66 -24.73
CA SER A 236 7.77 8.98 -24.34
C SER A 236 8.12 9.02 -22.86
N THR A 237 9.11 9.85 -22.48
CA THR A 237 9.45 10.09 -21.06
C THR A 237 8.24 10.58 -20.25
N ASN A 238 7.35 11.38 -20.85
CA ASN A 238 6.11 11.82 -20.20
C ASN A 238 5.15 10.65 -19.95
N THR A 239 5.05 9.73 -20.89
CA THR A 239 4.25 8.49 -20.71
C THR A 239 4.82 7.65 -19.55
N ILE A 240 6.14 7.47 -19.47
CA ILE A 240 6.77 6.74 -18.36
C ILE A 240 6.51 7.43 -17.02
N LYS A 241 6.62 8.76 -16.95
CA LYS A 241 6.29 9.53 -15.72
C LYS A 241 4.83 9.33 -15.31
N ALA A 242 3.90 9.36 -16.26
CA ALA A 242 2.48 9.10 -15.98
C ALA A 242 2.27 7.67 -15.44
N TRP A 243 2.88 6.67 -16.04
CA TRP A 243 2.79 5.28 -15.61
C TRP A 243 3.38 5.06 -14.20
N ILE A 244 4.55 5.63 -13.92
CA ILE A 244 5.13 5.58 -12.56
C ILE A 244 4.19 6.26 -11.55
N SER A 245 3.65 7.43 -11.90
CA SER A 245 2.71 8.14 -11.02
C SER A 245 1.50 7.27 -10.65
N VAL A 246 0.97 6.51 -11.60
CA VAL A 246 -0.13 5.57 -11.35
C VAL A 246 0.30 4.43 -10.44
N LEU A 247 1.45 3.79 -10.71
CA LEU A 247 1.96 2.71 -9.88
C LEU A 247 2.23 3.16 -8.42
N VAL A 248 2.66 4.41 -8.24
CA VAL A 248 2.83 5.01 -6.90
C VAL A 248 1.46 5.28 -6.25
N LYS A 249 0.51 5.87 -6.98
CA LYS A 249 -0.85 6.19 -6.48
C LYS A 249 -1.63 4.94 -6.07
N THR A 250 -1.44 3.83 -6.78
CA THR A 250 -2.06 2.53 -6.48
C THR A 250 -1.29 1.71 -5.45
N GLY A 251 -0.12 2.19 -5.01
CA GLY A 251 0.72 1.54 -4.02
C GLY A 251 1.47 0.31 -4.52
N ILE A 252 1.60 0.13 -5.84
CA ILE A 252 2.38 -0.97 -6.44
C ILE A 252 3.88 -0.74 -6.31
N VAL A 253 4.31 0.52 -6.36
CA VAL A 253 5.70 0.91 -6.11
C VAL A 253 5.79 2.04 -5.11
N TYR A 254 6.90 2.09 -4.40
CA TYR A 254 7.29 3.18 -3.51
C TYR A 254 8.54 3.86 -4.04
N LEU A 255 8.58 5.18 -3.87
CA LEU A 255 9.76 5.98 -4.17
C LEU A 255 10.41 6.40 -2.86
N VAL A 256 11.73 6.22 -2.78
CA VAL A 256 12.55 6.56 -1.63
C VAL A 256 13.52 7.65 -2.04
N GLU A 257 13.38 8.80 -1.41
CA GLU A 257 14.18 9.97 -1.71
C GLU A 257 15.61 9.82 -1.17
N PRO A 258 16.61 10.43 -1.82
CA PRO A 258 17.97 10.43 -1.32
C PRO A 258 18.06 11.29 -0.05
N TYR A 259 18.84 10.82 0.92
CA TYR A 259 19.17 11.61 2.10
C TYR A 259 20.10 12.79 1.75
N ASN A 260 19.82 13.95 2.30
CA ASN A 260 20.69 15.12 2.20
C ASN A 260 20.46 16.01 3.44
N GLU A 261 21.52 16.20 4.23
CA GLU A 261 21.46 17.02 5.45
C GLU A 261 21.30 18.51 5.14
N GLU A 262 21.90 19.00 4.06
CA GLU A 262 22.03 20.44 3.80
C GLU A 262 20.74 21.06 3.26
N SER A 263 19.90 20.30 2.54
CA SER A 263 18.76 20.91 1.85
C SER A 263 17.68 19.92 1.44
N ILE A 264 16.42 20.22 1.80
CA ILE A 264 15.24 19.53 1.31
C ILE A 264 15.14 19.64 -0.22
N VAL A 265 15.51 20.79 -0.80
CA VAL A 265 15.50 21.00 -2.26
C VAL A 265 16.46 20.04 -2.97
N LYS A 266 17.65 19.80 -2.41
CA LYS A 266 18.61 18.84 -2.98
C LYS A 266 18.09 17.39 -2.93
N ARG A 267 17.23 17.03 -1.96
CA ARG A 267 16.57 15.71 -1.90
C ARG A 267 15.61 15.52 -3.06
N VAL A 268 14.78 16.52 -3.34
CA VAL A 268 13.75 16.45 -4.38
C VAL A 268 14.32 16.44 -5.80
N VAL A 269 15.51 17.05 -6.03
CA VAL A 269 16.12 17.15 -7.36
C VAL A 269 16.91 15.89 -7.75
N LYS A 270 17.36 15.09 -6.76
CA LYS A 270 18.04 13.82 -7.03
C LYS A 270 17.02 12.73 -7.40
N ARG A 271 17.52 11.67 -8.03
CA ARG A 271 16.69 10.54 -8.47
C ARG A 271 16.28 9.70 -7.26
N PRO A 272 14.98 9.36 -7.10
CA PRO A 272 14.57 8.42 -6.06
C PRO A 272 14.94 6.99 -6.42
N LYS A 273 15.19 6.13 -5.41
CA LYS A 273 15.13 4.67 -5.58
C LYS A 273 13.68 4.20 -5.66
N MET A 274 13.44 3.13 -6.40
CA MET A 274 12.11 2.57 -6.57
C MET A 274 12.05 1.14 -6.02
N TYR A 275 11.03 0.86 -5.19
CA TYR A 275 10.80 -0.46 -4.62
C TYR A 275 9.39 -0.95 -4.91
N PHE A 276 9.26 -2.20 -5.38
CA PHE A 276 7.95 -2.86 -5.46
C PHE A 276 7.42 -3.16 -4.07
N PHE A 277 6.10 -2.98 -3.87
CA PHE A 277 5.43 -3.25 -2.59
C PHE A 277 5.42 -4.74 -2.22
N ASP A 278 5.43 -5.61 -3.22
CA ASP A 278 5.42 -7.06 -3.06
C ASP A 278 6.50 -7.71 -3.91
N THR A 279 7.41 -8.41 -3.24
CA THR A 279 8.53 -9.07 -3.93
C THR A 279 8.08 -10.24 -4.80
N GLY A 280 7.05 -10.99 -4.38
CA GLY A 280 6.54 -12.12 -5.17
C GLY A 280 5.89 -11.66 -6.47
N PHE A 281 5.15 -10.55 -6.44
CA PHE A 281 4.60 -9.96 -7.65
C PHE A 281 5.70 -9.47 -8.60
N ALA A 282 6.73 -8.82 -8.06
CA ALA A 282 7.86 -8.38 -8.87
C ALA A 282 8.67 -9.56 -9.44
N VAL A 283 8.88 -10.63 -8.66
CA VAL A 283 9.51 -11.88 -9.12
C VAL A 283 8.69 -12.52 -10.26
N TYR A 284 7.37 -12.57 -10.11
CA TYR A 284 6.45 -13.04 -11.16
C TYR A 284 6.60 -12.24 -12.45
N LEU A 285 6.63 -10.92 -12.38
CA LEU A 285 6.84 -10.04 -13.54
C LEU A 285 8.18 -10.30 -14.24
N CYS A 286 9.22 -10.68 -13.49
CA CYS A 286 10.52 -11.07 -14.05
C CYS A 286 10.54 -12.49 -14.64
N GLY A 287 9.44 -13.24 -14.59
CA GLY A 287 9.37 -14.62 -15.11
C GLY A 287 10.17 -15.63 -14.28
N ILE A 288 10.47 -15.33 -13.01
CA ILE A 288 11.18 -16.25 -12.12
C ILE A 288 10.15 -17.09 -11.35
N ASP A 289 10.34 -18.40 -11.37
CA ASP A 289 9.37 -19.38 -10.86
C ASP A 289 9.72 -20.00 -9.50
N SER A 290 10.98 -19.90 -9.09
CA SER A 290 11.45 -20.56 -7.88
C SER A 290 12.50 -19.77 -7.12
N ALA A 291 12.58 -20.05 -5.81
CA ALA A 291 13.61 -19.50 -4.93
C ALA A 291 15.02 -19.85 -5.42
N GLN A 292 15.20 -21.07 -5.91
CA GLN A 292 16.49 -21.54 -6.42
C GLN A 292 16.91 -20.77 -7.70
N THR A 293 15.97 -20.52 -8.59
CA THR A 293 16.22 -19.71 -9.81
C THR A 293 16.60 -18.27 -9.41
N LEU A 294 15.87 -17.66 -8.48
CA LEU A 294 16.16 -16.31 -8.02
C LEU A 294 17.53 -16.21 -7.33
N GLN A 295 17.87 -17.16 -6.44
CA GLN A 295 19.16 -17.19 -5.75
C GLN A 295 20.37 -17.28 -6.69
N LYS A 296 20.20 -17.89 -7.88
CA LYS A 296 21.23 -18.01 -8.90
C LYS A 296 21.25 -16.84 -9.88
N SER A 297 20.25 -15.97 -9.84
CA SER A 297 20.12 -14.85 -10.77
C SER A 297 20.93 -13.64 -10.30
N PHE A 298 21.29 -12.76 -11.24
CA PHE A 298 21.90 -11.46 -10.92
C PHE A 298 20.94 -10.51 -10.18
N LEU A 299 19.63 -10.82 -10.15
CA LEU A 299 18.62 -10.04 -9.44
C LEU A 299 18.56 -10.35 -7.94
N LYS A 300 19.28 -11.38 -7.46
CA LYS A 300 19.28 -11.83 -6.06
C LYS A 300 19.38 -10.67 -5.05
N GLY A 301 20.37 -9.81 -5.22
CA GLY A 301 20.62 -8.69 -4.31
C GLY A 301 19.48 -7.68 -4.26
N ARG A 302 18.97 -7.28 -5.43
CA ARG A 302 17.86 -6.31 -5.54
C ARG A 302 16.58 -6.79 -4.87
N PHE A 303 16.23 -8.06 -5.06
CA PHE A 303 15.05 -8.64 -4.43
C PHE A 303 15.21 -8.82 -2.93
N PHE A 304 16.41 -9.13 -2.47
CA PHE A 304 16.71 -9.23 -1.05
C PHE A 304 16.64 -7.83 -0.38
N GLU A 305 17.24 -6.82 -0.99
CA GLU A 305 17.14 -5.42 -0.54
C GLU A 305 15.68 -4.95 -0.49
N THR A 306 14.91 -5.19 -1.56
CA THR A 306 13.48 -4.86 -1.61
C THR A 306 12.69 -5.55 -0.50
N PHE A 307 13.01 -6.80 -0.20
CA PHE A 307 12.38 -7.54 0.89
C PHE A 307 12.68 -6.88 2.25
N ILE A 308 13.95 -6.57 2.54
CA ILE A 308 14.35 -5.91 3.79
C ILE A 308 13.68 -4.54 3.92
N PHE A 309 13.72 -3.72 2.85
CA PHE A 309 13.05 -2.43 2.81
C PHE A 309 11.56 -2.56 3.16
N ASN A 310 10.85 -3.49 2.53
CA ASN A 310 9.43 -3.71 2.77
C ASN A 310 9.15 -4.16 4.22
N GLU A 311 9.95 -5.08 4.79
CA GLU A 311 9.77 -5.53 6.17
C GLU A 311 10.00 -4.41 7.20
N ILE A 312 11.03 -3.59 7.01
CA ILE A 312 11.28 -2.43 7.85
C ILE A 312 10.11 -1.43 7.75
N ARG A 313 9.69 -1.08 6.52
CA ARG A 313 8.56 -0.19 6.30
C ARG A 313 7.26 -0.70 6.95
N LYS A 314 6.92 -1.97 6.75
CA LYS A 314 5.75 -2.60 7.35
C LYS A 314 5.79 -2.59 8.88
N SER A 315 6.97 -2.74 9.47
CA SER A 315 7.11 -2.72 10.93
C SER A 315 6.63 -1.40 11.55
N TYR A 316 6.91 -0.28 10.90
CA TYR A 316 6.41 1.04 11.32
C TYR A 316 4.92 1.23 10.98
N MET A 317 4.50 0.85 9.77
CA MET A 317 3.10 0.97 9.37
C MET A 317 2.15 0.21 10.28
N ASN A 318 2.51 -1.02 10.65
CA ASN A 318 1.71 -1.86 11.55
C ASN A 318 1.64 -1.33 12.98
N ASP A 319 2.58 -0.47 13.37
CA ASP A 319 2.54 0.29 14.64
C ASP A 319 1.84 1.65 14.51
N GLY A 320 1.34 1.98 13.32
CA GLY A 320 0.67 3.26 13.03
C GLY A 320 1.63 4.44 12.89
N GLN A 321 2.91 4.18 12.68
CA GLN A 321 3.94 5.19 12.49
C GLN A 321 4.22 5.40 11.00
N MET A 322 4.38 6.65 10.59
CA MET A 322 4.86 7.01 9.26
C MET A 322 6.33 7.38 9.33
N GLN A 323 7.21 6.38 9.30
CA GLN A 323 8.65 6.62 9.25
C GLN A 323 9.06 7.02 7.84
N GLN A 324 9.75 8.15 7.72
CA GLN A 324 10.40 8.54 6.47
C GLN A 324 11.68 7.72 6.31
N LEU A 325 11.77 7.03 5.18
CA LEU A 325 12.92 6.21 4.81
C LEU A 325 13.66 6.91 3.67
N TYR A 326 14.98 6.94 3.75
CA TYR A 326 15.86 7.54 2.76
C TYR A 326 16.94 6.56 2.34
N TYR A 327 17.62 6.81 1.22
CA TYR A 327 18.87 6.18 0.87
C TYR A 327 19.97 7.25 0.74
N TYR A 328 21.23 6.86 0.77
CA TYR A 328 22.34 7.76 0.53
C TYR A 328 23.21 7.23 -0.62
N ARG A 329 23.62 8.12 -1.52
CA ARG A 329 24.61 7.84 -2.53
C ARG A 329 25.39 9.11 -2.84
N ASP A 330 26.72 9.01 -2.81
CA ASP A 330 27.62 10.11 -3.12
C ASP A 330 28.13 10.07 -4.58
N SER A 331 28.95 11.04 -4.94
CA SER A 331 29.57 11.12 -6.27
C SER A 331 30.63 10.05 -6.52
N GLU A 332 31.16 9.43 -5.47
CA GLU A 332 32.16 8.35 -5.52
C GLU A 332 31.49 6.96 -5.57
N GLN A 333 30.16 6.91 -5.66
CA GLN A 333 29.34 5.68 -5.67
C GLN A 333 29.32 4.93 -4.33
N ASN A 334 29.71 5.56 -3.22
CA ASN A 334 29.45 5.00 -1.91
C ASN A 334 27.94 5.06 -1.63
N GLU A 335 27.37 3.95 -1.19
CA GLU A 335 25.93 3.82 -1.04
C GLU A 335 25.55 3.26 0.34
N VAL A 336 24.48 3.81 0.90
CA VAL A 336 23.75 3.25 2.05
C VAL A 336 22.32 3.05 1.59
N ASP A 337 21.88 1.80 1.51
CA ASP A 337 20.58 1.44 0.93
C ASP A 337 19.41 1.99 1.71
N LEU A 338 19.54 2.14 3.03
CA LEU A 338 18.45 2.60 3.89
C LEU A 338 18.95 3.45 5.05
N ILE A 339 18.38 4.63 5.19
CA ILE A 339 18.55 5.57 6.32
C ILE A 339 17.15 5.80 6.96
N LEU A 340 17.14 5.73 8.29
CA LEU A 340 15.95 5.90 9.13
C LEU A 340 15.91 7.27 9.79
#